data_5e4360e71996972b78a7bc75b5ab2139
#
_entry.id   5e4360e71996972b78a7bc75b5ab2139
#
_cell.length_a   1.000
_cell.length_b   1.000
_cell.length_c   1.000
_cell.angle_alpha   90.00
_cell.angle_beta   90.00
_cell.angle_gamma   90.00
#
_symmetry.space_group_name_H-M   'P 1'
#
loop_
_entity.id
_entity.type
_entity.pdbx_description
1 polymer ?
#
loop_
_entity_poly.entity_id
_entity_poly.type
_entity_poly.pdbx_seq_one_letter_code
_entity_poly.pdbx_strand_id
1 'polypeptide(L)'
;MSMLDWRYYPKIARIARMAGADVGRGSETLMTYSRGDLFRAARHLSGSKEGRPARALVVTGFYIPKAAQPAAETDGPLGALEVCMALRAIGGDAWLVSDECCAPVIRPSALGFLPDDHVLIAPNANPKGGFDAWLNGVIDLAKTEHIDTLVYIERVGPARD
;
A
#
# COMPACT_ATOMS: atom_id res chain seq x y z
N MET A 1 -1.26 14.95 -21.45
CA MET A 1 -1.45 15.39 -20.05
C MET A 1 -2.64 16.34 -20.05
N SER A 2 -3.76 15.96 -19.41
CA SER A 2 -4.99 16.77 -19.50
C SER A 2 -4.86 18.03 -18.62
N MET A 3 -5.54 19.12 -19.02
CA MET A 3 -5.59 20.36 -18.23
C MET A 3 -6.22 20.15 -16.84
N LEU A 4 -7.00 19.08 -16.66
CA LEU A 4 -7.60 18.69 -15.39
C LEU A 4 -6.54 18.26 -14.35
N ASP A 5 -5.46 17.64 -14.80
CA ASP A 5 -4.39 17.15 -13.91
C ASP A 5 -3.69 18.29 -13.16
N TRP A 6 -3.49 19.43 -13.82
CA TRP A 6 -2.81 20.57 -13.22
C TRP A 6 -3.61 21.30 -12.16
N ARG A 7 -4.94 21.21 -12.19
CA ARG A 7 -5.80 21.83 -11.15
C ARG A 7 -5.58 21.24 -9.77
N TYR A 8 -5.20 19.96 -9.69
CA TYR A 8 -4.98 19.25 -8.42
C TYR A 8 -3.55 19.37 -7.91
N TYR A 9 -2.60 19.75 -8.78
CA TYR A 9 -1.20 19.86 -8.39
C TYR A 9 -0.96 20.74 -7.16
N PRO A 10 -1.52 21.97 -7.04
CA PRO A 10 -1.30 22.80 -5.87
C PRO A 10 -1.84 22.18 -4.57
N LYS A 11 -2.97 21.47 -4.63
CA LYS A 11 -3.55 20.79 -3.48
C LYS A 11 -2.66 19.61 -3.04
N ILE A 12 -2.24 18.79 -3.99
CA ILE A 12 -1.37 17.64 -3.72
C ILE A 12 0.00 18.10 -3.21
N ALA A 13 0.56 19.15 -3.80
CA ALA A 13 1.82 19.72 -3.34
C ALA A 13 1.72 20.31 -1.92
N ARG A 14 0.55 20.85 -1.55
CA ARG A 14 0.29 21.28 -0.17
C ARG A 14 0.22 20.12 0.79
N ILE A 15 -0.48 19.04 0.44
CA ILE A 15 -0.57 17.81 1.23
C ILE A 15 0.84 17.22 1.42
N ALA A 16 1.62 17.09 0.33
CA ALA A 16 2.98 16.58 0.39
C ALA A 16 3.87 17.40 1.34
N ARG A 17 3.73 18.72 1.31
CA ARG A 17 4.47 19.62 2.19
C ARG A 17 4.08 19.48 3.66
N MET A 18 2.79 19.28 3.94
CA MET A 18 2.29 19.07 5.30
C MET A 18 2.75 17.70 5.85
N ALA A 19 2.61 16.65 5.04
CA ALA A 19 3.03 15.29 5.42
C ALA A 19 4.55 15.15 5.60
N GLY A 20 5.32 15.93 4.83
CA GLY A 20 6.78 15.91 4.88
C GLY A 20 7.40 16.97 5.78
N ALA A 21 6.62 17.68 6.60
CA ALA A 21 7.15 18.62 7.56
C ALA A 21 8.07 17.89 8.55
N ASP A 22 9.33 18.33 8.66
CA ASP A 22 10.28 17.71 9.57
C ASP A 22 9.91 18.04 11.03
N VAL A 23 9.63 17.00 11.78
CA VAL A 23 9.37 17.07 13.21
C VAL A 23 10.59 16.61 14.04
N GLY A 24 11.78 16.83 13.51
CA GLY A 24 13.04 16.45 14.18
C GLY A 24 13.54 15.05 13.80
N ARG A 25 13.04 14.47 12.71
CA ARG A 25 13.48 13.13 12.22
C ARG A 25 14.45 13.20 11.03
N GLY A 26 14.84 14.40 10.58
CA GLY A 26 15.74 14.57 9.44
C GLY A 26 15.11 14.25 8.09
N SER A 27 13.79 14.37 7.95
CA SER A 27 13.05 14.02 6.74
C SER A 27 13.21 15.03 5.59
N GLU A 28 13.76 16.22 5.82
CA GLU A 28 13.90 17.27 4.80
C GLU A 28 14.64 16.79 3.54
N THR A 29 15.72 16.02 3.72
CA THR A 29 16.50 15.48 2.61
C THR A 29 15.66 14.55 1.74
N LEU A 30 14.91 13.63 2.35
CA LEU A 30 14.01 12.73 1.65
C LEU A 30 12.92 13.50 0.90
N MET A 31 12.34 14.52 1.51
CA MET A 31 11.32 15.37 0.90
C MET A 31 11.85 16.16 -0.30
N THR A 32 13.12 16.51 -0.29
CA THR A 32 13.76 17.17 -1.43
C THR A 32 13.85 16.22 -2.64
N TYR A 33 14.26 14.98 -2.41
CA TYR A 33 14.36 13.96 -3.47
C TYR A 33 13.00 13.48 -3.99
N SER A 34 11.98 13.44 -3.12
CA SER A 34 10.63 12.97 -3.47
C SER A 34 9.69 14.08 -3.96
N ARG A 35 10.24 15.29 -4.28
CA ARG A 35 9.42 16.41 -4.74
C ARG A 35 8.60 16.05 -5.99
N GLY A 36 7.28 16.14 -5.87
CA GLY A 36 6.32 15.83 -6.94
C GLY A 36 5.97 14.34 -7.07
N ASP A 37 6.59 13.45 -6.31
CA ASP A 37 6.30 12.00 -6.38
C ASP A 37 4.88 11.69 -5.96
N LEU A 38 4.35 12.33 -4.94
CA LEU A 38 2.96 12.16 -4.53
C LEU A 38 1.98 12.48 -5.67
N PHE A 39 2.25 13.55 -6.42
CA PHE A 39 1.43 13.89 -7.59
C PHE A 39 1.57 12.86 -8.71
N ARG A 40 2.78 12.35 -8.96
CA ARG A 40 3.02 11.31 -9.95
C ARG A 40 2.33 9.99 -9.57
N ALA A 41 2.43 9.61 -8.30
CA ALA A 41 1.76 8.43 -7.76
C ALA A 41 0.23 8.54 -7.86
N ALA A 42 -0.34 9.66 -7.43
CA ALA A 42 -1.78 9.91 -7.51
C ALA A 42 -2.29 9.87 -8.98
N ARG A 43 -1.53 10.42 -9.91
CA ARG A 43 -1.86 10.34 -11.34
C ARG A 43 -1.80 8.93 -11.90
N HIS A 44 -0.79 8.16 -11.50
CA HIS A 44 -0.69 6.76 -11.91
C HIS A 44 -1.88 5.96 -11.40
N LEU A 45 -2.15 6.03 -10.10
CA LEU A 45 -3.23 5.30 -9.45
C LEU A 45 -4.61 5.68 -9.99
N SER A 46 -4.83 6.96 -10.31
CA SER A 46 -6.12 7.43 -10.86
C SER A 46 -6.33 7.15 -12.35
N GLY A 47 -5.40 6.50 -13.02
CA GLY A 47 -5.61 6.02 -14.39
C GLY A 47 -5.16 6.94 -15.50
N SER A 48 -4.20 7.81 -15.25
CA SER A 48 -3.76 8.80 -16.24
C SER A 48 -2.99 8.20 -17.43
N LYS A 49 -2.55 6.96 -17.35
CA LYS A 49 -1.71 6.35 -18.39
C LYS A 49 -2.48 5.41 -19.33
N GLU A 50 -3.48 4.72 -18.81
CA GLU A 50 -4.25 3.70 -19.54
C GLU A 50 -5.74 4.02 -19.67
N GLY A 51 -6.17 5.20 -19.23
CA GLY A 51 -7.57 5.63 -19.27
C GLY A 51 -8.47 4.93 -18.25
N ARG A 52 -7.91 4.14 -17.34
CA ARG A 52 -8.60 3.48 -16.23
C ARG A 52 -7.78 3.58 -14.94
N PRO A 53 -8.43 3.63 -13.78
CA PRO A 53 -7.75 3.56 -12.49
C PRO A 53 -6.95 2.26 -12.34
N ALA A 54 -5.91 2.30 -11.51
CA ALA A 54 -5.06 1.14 -11.25
C ALA A 54 -5.83 -0.01 -10.61
N ARG A 55 -5.37 -1.22 -10.87
CA ARG A 55 -5.69 -2.43 -10.11
C ARG A 55 -4.45 -2.84 -9.33
N ALA A 56 -4.51 -2.78 -8.00
CA ALA A 56 -3.30 -2.79 -7.20
C ALA A 56 -3.27 -3.89 -6.12
N LEU A 57 -2.08 -4.44 -5.89
CA LEU A 57 -1.75 -5.06 -4.61
C LEU A 57 -1.17 -3.97 -3.69
N VAL A 58 -1.83 -3.73 -2.57
CA VAL A 58 -1.37 -2.79 -1.55
C VAL A 58 -0.77 -3.58 -0.40
N VAL A 59 0.54 -3.56 -0.31
CA VAL A 59 1.32 -4.38 0.62
C VAL A 59 1.68 -3.55 1.85
N THR A 60 1.34 -4.05 3.02
CA THR A 60 1.65 -3.40 4.30
C THR A 60 2.05 -4.43 5.35
N GLY A 61 2.61 -3.96 6.46
CA GLY A 61 2.93 -4.79 7.60
C GLY A 61 4.32 -4.47 8.16
N PHE A 62 4.30 -3.86 9.31
CA PHE A 62 5.49 -3.62 10.13
C PHE A 62 5.24 -4.24 11.51
N TYR A 63 5.78 -5.43 11.73
CA TYR A 63 5.63 -6.14 12.99
C TYR A 63 6.79 -5.83 13.94
N ILE A 64 6.48 -5.49 15.19
CA ILE A 64 7.46 -5.16 16.23
C ILE A 64 7.55 -6.32 17.23
N PRO A 65 8.47 -7.27 17.01
CA PRO A 65 8.56 -8.47 17.83
C PRO A 65 9.10 -8.23 19.24
N LYS A 66 9.81 -7.10 19.45
CA LYS A 66 10.45 -6.75 20.71
C LYS A 66 9.68 -5.69 21.53
N ALA A 67 8.45 -5.36 21.13
CA ALA A 67 7.58 -4.51 21.94
C ALA A 67 7.15 -5.26 23.22
N ALA A 68 6.74 -4.51 24.25
CA ALA A 68 6.20 -5.10 25.48
C ALA A 68 5.03 -6.06 25.22
N GLN A 69 4.22 -5.75 24.21
CA GLN A 69 3.27 -6.64 23.56
C GLN A 69 3.62 -6.67 22.06
N PRO A 70 4.19 -7.78 21.55
CA PRO A 70 4.50 -7.89 20.14
C PRO A 70 3.25 -7.70 19.28
N ALA A 71 3.28 -6.75 18.37
CA ALA A 71 2.14 -6.41 17.52
C ALA A 71 2.61 -5.74 16.21
N ALA A 72 1.70 -5.67 15.24
CA ALA A 72 1.90 -4.81 14.07
C ALA A 72 1.68 -3.34 14.46
N GLU A 73 2.43 -2.43 13.85
CA GLU A 73 2.10 -1.01 13.86
C GLU A 73 0.74 -0.78 13.18
N THR A 74 0.03 0.27 13.60
CA THR A 74 -1.37 0.47 13.22
C THR A 74 -1.58 1.47 12.09
N ASP A 75 -0.65 2.38 11.84
CA ASP A 75 -0.75 3.41 10.81
C ASP A 75 -0.58 2.84 9.39
N GLY A 76 0.36 1.93 9.17
CA GLY A 76 0.53 1.23 7.90
C GLY A 76 -0.74 0.50 7.43
N PRO A 77 -1.34 -0.38 8.24
CA PRO A 77 -2.59 -1.05 7.91
C PRO A 77 -3.75 -0.12 7.57
N LEU A 78 -3.95 0.95 8.34
CA LEU A 78 -5.01 1.93 8.07
C LEU A 78 -4.74 2.71 6.79
N GLY A 79 -3.51 3.21 6.58
CA GLY A 79 -3.13 3.90 5.36
C GLY A 79 -3.27 3.01 4.12
N ALA A 80 -2.92 1.74 4.21
CA ALA A 80 -3.08 0.77 3.12
C ALA A 80 -4.55 0.52 2.80
N LEU A 81 -5.40 0.37 3.82
CA LEU A 81 -6.85 0.22 3.66
C LEU A 81 -7.46 1.45 2.98
N GLU A 82 -7.09 2.66 3.40
CA GLU A 82 -7.55 3.91 2.77
C GLU A 82 -7.20 3.97 1.29
N VAL A 83 -5.99 3.54 0.90
CA VAL A 83 -5.59 3.48 -0.52
C VAL A 83 -6.44 2.45 -1.27
N CYS A 84 -6.70 1.27 -0.70
CA CYS A 84 -7.59 0.28 -1.31
C CYS A 84 -9.00 0.84 -1.53
N MET A 85 -9.58 1.45 -0.50
CA MET A 85 -10.89 2.05 -0.57
C MET A 85 -10.96 3.19 -1.60
N ALA A 86 -9.94 4.05 -1.65
CA ALA A 86 -9.86 5.15 -2.60
C ALA A 86 -9.80 4.65 -4.05
N LEU A 87 -8.99 3.62 -4.33
CA LEU A 87 -8.91 3.01 -5.66
C LEU A 87 -10.26 2.43 -6.10
N ARG A 88 -10.93 1.70 -5.21
CA ARG A 88 -12.26 1.13 -5.49
C ARG A 88 -13.32 2.22 -5.71
N ALA A 89 -13.27 3.30 -4.93
CA ALA A 89 -14.20 4.42 -5.05
C ALA A 89 -14.10 5.16 -6.40
N ILE A 90 -12.95 5.12 -7.06
CA ILE A 90 -12.75 5.74 -8.39
C ILE A 90 -12.91 4.75 -9.56
N GLY A 91 -13.35 3.52 -9.29
CA GLY A 91 -13.58 2.48 -10.31
C GLY A 91 -12.35 1.63 -10.66
N GLY A 92 -11.29 1.72 -9.87
CA GLY A 92 -10.19 0.74 -9.84
C GLY A 92 -10.53 -0.45 -8.97
N ASP A 93 -9.51 -1.23 -8.62
CA ASP A 93 -9.65 -2.28 -7.63
C ASP A 93 -8.35 -2.47 -6.83
N ALA A 94 -8.44 -3.05 -5.64
CA ALA A 94 -7.27 -3.25 -4.81
C ALA A 94 -7.42 -4.41 -3.83
N TRP A 95 -6.33 -5.12 -3.62
CA TRP A 95 -6.17 -6.20 -2.65
C TRP A 95 -5.18 -5.76 -1.58
N LEU A 96 -5.57 -5.89 -0.33
CA LEU A 96 -4.72 -5.63 0.83
C LEU A 96 -3.89 -6.86 1.14
N VAL A 97 -2.58 -6.72 1.11
CA VAL A 97 -1.63 -7.84 1.30
C VAL A 97 -0.81 -7.60 2.56
N SER A 98 -0.70 -8.62 3.40
CA SER A 98 0.13 -8.56 4.61
C SER A 98 0.62 -9.94 5.05
N ASP A 99 1.40 -9.99 6.13
CA ASP A 99 1.93 -11.21 6.71
C ASP A 99 1.01 -11.78 7.79
N GLU A 100 1.18 -13.05 8.08
CA GLU A 100 0.44 -13.78 9.13
C GLU A 100 0.59 -13.13 10.51
N CYS A 101 1.78 -12.63 10.85
CA CYS A 101 2.00 -11.94 12.13
C CYS A 101 1.23 -10.60 12.25
N CYS A 102 0.86 -9.98 11.13
CA CYS A 102 0.06 -8.76 11.09
C CYS A 102 -1.45 -9.02 10.94
N ALA A 103 -1.84 -10.26 10.61
CA ALA A 103 -3.24 -10.63 10.36
C ALA A 103 -4.22 -10.24 11.50
N PRO A 104 -3.84 -10.31 12.80
CA PRO A 104 -4.71 -9.88 13.90
C PRO A 104 -5.12 -8.39 13.85
N VAL A 105 -4.34 -7.54 13.19
CA VAL A 105 -4.68 -6.12 12.97
C VAL A 105 -5.35 -5.94 11.61
N ILE A 106 -4.82 -6.57 10.57
CA ILE A 106 -5.29 -6.41 9.19
C ILE A 106 -6.76 -6.85 9.01
N ARG A 107 -7.10 -8.06 9.44
CA ARG A 107 -8.44 -8.62 9.21
C ARG A 107 -9.56 -7.81 9.86
N PRO A 108 -9.46 -7.44 11.16
CA PRO A 108 -10.49 -6.60 11.78
C PRO A 108 -10.57 -5.20 11.15
N SER A 109 -9.44 -4.60 10.74
CA SER A 109 -9.43 -3.28 10.12
C SER A 109 -10.12 -3.28 8.75
N ALA A 110 -9.99 -4.35 7.99
CA ALA A 110 -10.57 -4.47 6.65
C ALA A 110 -12.06 -4.89 6.68
N LEU A 111 -12.54 -5.41 7.81
CA LEU A 111 -13.91 -5.93 7.94
C LEU A 111 -14.95 -4.85 7.63
N GLY A 112 -15.84 -5.16 6.67
CA GLY A 112 -16.89 -4.24 6.23
C GLY A 112 -16.45 -3.18 5.21
N PHE A 113 -15.14 -3.07 4.93
CA PHE A 113 -14.58 -2.13 3.94
C PHE A 113 -14.09 -2.83 2.68
N LEU A 114 -13.50 -4.00 2.82
CA LEU A 114 -13.06 -4.84 1.70
C LEU A 114 -13.77 -6.20 1.75
N PRO A 115 -14.01 -6.83 0.59
CA PRO A 115 -14.39 -8.24 0.54
C PRO A 115 -13.30 -9.13 1.12
N ASP A 116 -13.68 -10.26 1.70
CA ASP A 116 -12.75 -11.17 2.36
C ASP A 116 -11.66 -11.72 1.41
N ASP A 117 -12.01 -11.94 0.15
CA ASP A 117 -11.10 -12.38 -0.93
C ASP A 117 -10.14 -11.28 -1.42
N HIS A 118 -10.33 -10.04 -0.97
CA HIS A 118 -9.42 -8.92 -1.20
C HIS A 118 -8.43 -8.71 -0.06
N VAL A 119 -8.41 -9.57 0.96
CA VAL A 119 -7.47 -9.53 2.09
C VAL A 119 -6.56 -10.77 2.04
N LEU A 120 -5.38 -10.60 1.48
CA LEU A 120 -4.41 -11.67 1.23
C LEU A 120 -3.36 -11.71 2.34
N ILE A 121 -3.35 -12.77 3.11
CA ILE A 121 -2.38 -12.96 4.20
C ILE A 121 -1.34 -13.99 3.79
N ALA A 122 -0.08 -13.55 3.69
CA ALA A 122 1.04 -14.42 3.41
C ALA A 122 1.33 -15.32 4.62
N PRO A 123 1.42 -16.64 4.45
CA PRO A 123 1.88 -17.51 5.52
C PRO A 123 3.35 -17.24 5.84
N ASN A 124 3.78 -17.57 7.05
CA ASN A 124 5.18 -17.46 7.42
C ASN A 124 6.07 -18.22 6.43
N ALA A 125 7.18 -17.60 6.05
CA ALA A 125 8.18 -18.18 5.15
C ALA A 125 8.96 -19.32 5.84
N ASN A 126 8.25 -20.37 6.25
CA ASN A 126 8.81 -21.61 6.76
C ASN A 126 8.90 -22.61 5.59
N PRO A 127 9.98 -23.41 5.44
CA PRO A 127 10.11 -24.38 4.36
C PRO A 127 8.94 -25.37 4.23
N LYS A 128 8.14 -25.52 5.29
CA LYS A 128 6.89 -26.31 5.31
C LYS A 128 5.61 -25.48 5.20
N GLY A 129 5.72 -24.15 5.09
CA GLY A 129 4.59 -23.23 5.34
C GLY A 129 3.72 -22.88 4.14
N GLY A 130 3.94 -23.46 2.99
CA GLY A 130 3.09 -23.19 1.81
C GLY A 130 3.24 -21.79 1.20
N PHE A 131 4.31 -21.03 1.54
CA PHE A 131 4.55 -19.69 1.02
C PHE A 131 4.65 -19.67 -0.51
N ASP A 132 5.36 -20.63 -1.11
CA ASP A 132 5.49 -20.71 -2.58
C ASP A 132 4.14 -20.99 -3.25
N ALA A 133 3.32 -21.86 -2.67
CA ALA A 133 1.98 -22.12 -3.18
C ALA A 133 1.08 -20.88 -3.07
N TRP A 134 1.14 -20.17 -1.95
CA TRP A 134 0.45 -18.91 -1.76
C TRP A 134 0.91 -17.85 -2.76
N LEU A 135 2.22 -17.68 -2.94
CA LEU A 135 2.81 -16.70 -3.87
C LEU A 135 2.37 -17.01 -5.32
N ASN A 136 2.39 -18.28 -5.73
CA ASN A 136 1.89 -18.68 -7.04
C ASN A 136 0.39 -18.33 -7.20
N GLY A 137 -0.41 -18.55 -6.17
CA GLY A 137 -1.82 -18.12 -6.16
C GLY A 137 -2.00 -16.61 -6.32
N VAL A 138 -1.16 -15.81 -5.65
CA VAL A 138 -1.18 -14.34 -5.82
C VAL A 138 -0.75 -13.91 -7.23
N ILE A 139 0.25 -14.60 -7.81
CA ILE A 139 0.69 -14.34 -9.18
C ILE A 139 -0.43 -14.67 -10.18
N ASP A 140 -1.14 -15.77 -9.99
CA ASP A 140 -2.25 -16.15 -10.87
C ASP A 140 -3.45 -15.22 -10.69
N LEU A 141 -3.76 -14.80 -9.46
CA LEU A 141 -4.72 -13.73 -9.19
C LEU A 141 -4.34 -12.44 -9.94
N ALA A 142 -3.08 -12.05 -9.86
CA ALA A 142 -2.60 -10.83 -10.51
C ALA A 142 -2.77 -10.86 -12.03
N LYS A 143 -2.57 -12.03 -12.66
CA LYS A 143 -2.83 -12.23 -14.09
C LYS A 143 -4.34 -12.17 -14.41
N THR A 144 -5.15 -12.90 -13.64
CA THR A 144 -6.60 -13.00 -13.86
C THR A 144 -7.29 -11.68 -13.68
N GLU A 145 -6.93 -10.96 -12.63
CA GLU A 145 -7.51 -9.65 -12.28
C GLU A 145 -6.81 -8.48 -12.96
N HIS A 146 -5.83 -8.74 -13.84
CA HIS A 146 -5.09 -7.70 -14.55
C HIS A 146 -4.50 -6.65 -13.60
N ILE A 147 -3.92 -7.10 -12.49
CA ILE A 147 -3.25 -6.23 -11.51
C ILE A 147 -1.99 -5.65 -12.16
N ASP A 148 -1.89 -4.33 -12.18
CA ASP A 148 -0.85 -3.59 -12.90
C ASP A 148 0.05 -2.76 -11.96
N THR A 149 -0.28 -2.72 -10.67
CA THR A 149 0.39 -1.82 -9.73
C THR A 149 0.66 -2.51 -8.40
N LEU A 150 1.86 -2.26 -7.87
CA LEU A 150 2.23 -2.62 -6.49
C LEU A 150 2.43 -1.33 -5.68
N VAL A 151 1.76 -1.25 -4.53
CA VAL A 151 1.91 -0.14 -3.58
C VAL A 151 2.43 -0.71 -2.28
N TYR A 152 3.52 -0.16 -1.76
CA TYR A 152 4.08 -0.54 -0.46
C TYR A 152 3.86 0.59 0.53
N ILE A 153 3.24 0.29 1.66
CA ILE A 153 2.96 1.24 2.75
C ILE A 153 3.48 0.63 4.04
N GLU A 154 4.48 1.27 4.65
CA GLU A 154 5.13 0.79 5.87
C GLU A 154 5.47 -0.71 5.84
N ARG A 155 6.11 -1.10 4.76
CA ARG A 155 6.60 -2.45 4.56
C ARG A 155 8.11 -2.49 4.64
N VAL A 156 8.63 -3.23 5.62
CA VAL A 156 10.08 -3.42 5.78
C VAL A 156 10.57 -4.36 4.68
N GLY A 157 11.63 -3.96 4.02
CA GLY A 157 12.39 -4.86 3.14
C GLY A 157 13.36 -5.74 3.93
N PRO A 158 13.99 -6.74 3.27
CA PRO A 158 15.05 -7.52 3.91
C PRO A 158 16.20 -6.61 4.31
N ALA A 159 16.76 -6.85 5.52
CA ALA A 159 18.00 -6.21 5.92
C ALA A 159 19.12 -6.58 4.94
N ARG A 160 20.01 -5.66 4.63
CA ARG A 160 21.29 -6.01 4.01
C ARG A 160 22.17 -6.60 5.11
N ASP A 161 22.67 -7.81 4.88
CA ASP A 161 23.73 -8.42 5.69
C ASP A 161 25.04 -7.64 5.51
#